data_d4e5a98ba43dac44d992c07b9bddff3d
#
_entry.id   d4e5a98ba43dac44d992c07b9bddff3d
#
_cell.length_a   1.000
_cell.length_b   1.000
_cell.length_c   1.000
_cell.angle_alpha   90.00
_cell.angle_beta   90.00
_cell.angle_gamma   90.00
#
_symmetry.space_group_name_H-M   'P 1'
#
loop_
_entity.id
_entity.type
_entity.pdbx_description
1 polymer ?
#
loop_
_entity_poly.entity_id
_entity_poly.type
_entity_poly.pdbx_seq_one_letter_code
_entity_poly.pdbx_strand_id
1 'polypeptide(L)'
;MIGKLFAGLAQCGCWCCLDEFNRILIEVLSVVAQQLLVLRTGMKQGRERIIFEGRDIQLLSHCVIVTMNPGYAGRTALPDNLKICFRPIAMMVPNYALIAEIVLYAQGFEDARNLARKMAKLYILASEQLSQQPHYDYGLRSVISVLIMAGGNKRTNPDMSEEIVLIKAMRDSNLPKFLADDVPLFRAILVDLFPGVDVPMDDYGALLVAIKDELLSRGLQNNIDAQIAKIIQLHDMVRIRFGVTICGPACGGKSTAYSVMCGAHSRLRREGSEDPWYQ
;
A
#
# COMPACT_ATOMS: atom_id res chain seq x y z
N MET A 1 -24.88 5.32 15.16
CA MET A 1 -23.50 5.33 15.74
C MET A 1 -22.82 6.69 15.56
N ILE A 2 -22.80 7.29 14.36
CA ILE A 2 -22.15 8.58 14.09
C ILE A 2 -22.75 9.74 14.90
N GLY A 3 -24.08 9.82 15.06
CA GLY A 3 -24.72 10.85 15.89
C GLY A 3 -24.26 10.83 17.35
N LYS A 4 -24.04 9.64 17.93
CA LYS A 4 -23.47 9.56 19.28
C LYS A 4 -22.03 10.11 19.36
N LEU A 5 -21.23 9.88 18.31
CA LEU A 5 -19.89 10.43 18.22
C LEU A 5 -19.94 11.96 18.19
N PHE A 6 -20.78 12.54 17.33
CA PHE A 6 -20.92 13.98 17.24
C PHE A 6 -21.47 14.64 18.51
N ALA A 7 -22.42 13.97 19.17
CA ALA A 7 -22.90 14.44 20.47
C ALA A 7 -21.80 14.43 21.54
N GLY A 8 -20.96 13.40 21.54
CA GLY A 8 -19.80 13.33 22.43
C GLY A 8 -18.77 14.43 22.13
N LEU A 9 -18.41 14.64 20.86
CA LEU A 9 -17.48 15.69 20.44
C LEU A 9 -17.98 17.10 20.84
N ALA A 10 -19.28 17.36 20.61
CA ALA A 10 -19.86 18.64 20.98
C ALA A 10 -19.83 18.92 22.48
N GLN A 11 -20.02 17.90 23.31
CA GLN A 11 -20.00 18.02 24.76
C GLN A 11 -18.60 18.05 25.36
N CYS A 12 -17.62 17.37 24.72
CA CYS A 12 -16.23 17.34 25.20
C CYS A 12 -15.40 18.53 24.66
N GLY A 13 -15.84 19.22 23.59
CA GLY A 13 -15.05 20.24 22.92
C GLY A 13 -13.81 19.70 22.21
N CYS A 14 -13.83 18.43 21.77
CA CYS A 14 -12.69 17.78 21.16
C CYS A 14 -12.64 17.96 19.64
N TRP A 15 -11.45 17.82 19.07
CA TRP A 15 -11.23 17.74 17.63
C TRP A 15 -11.29 16.30 17.16
N CYS A 16 -11.87 16.08 15.98
CA CYS A 16 -11.99 14.77 15.36
C CYS A 16 -11.54 14.84 13.91
N CYS A 17 -10.82 13.82 13.45
CA CYS A 17 -10.50 13.62 12.05
C CYS A 17 -11.22 12.36 11.53
N LEU A 18 -12.02 12.53 10.48
CA LEU A 18 -12.69 11.45 9.76
C LEU A 18 -11.94 11.22 8.46
N ASP A 19 -11.13 10.18 8.42
CA ASP A 19 -10.32 9.85 7.26
C ASP A 19 -11.15 9.18 6.18
N GLU A 20 -10.83 9.45 4.90
CA GLU A 20 -11.49 8.87 3.73
C GLU A 20 -13.03 9.03 3.73
N PHE A 21 -13.47 10.22 4.07
CA PHE A 21 -14.88 10.51 4.32
C PHE A 21 -15.81 10.28 3.11
N ASN A 22 -15.29 10.37 1.89
CA ASN A 22 -16.04 10.11 0.67
C ASN A 22 -16.17 8.62 0.28
N ARG A 23 -15.73 7.70 1.15
CA ARG A 23 -16.02 6.26 1.02
C ARG A 23 -17.37 5.85 1.61
N ILE A 24 -17.98 6.74 2.37
CA ILE A 24 -19.29 6.50 3.00
C ILE A 24 -20.39 6.59 1.93
N LEU A 25 -21.41 5.74 2.04
CA LEU A 25 -22.58 5.76 1.16
C LEU A 25 -23.28 7.11 1.20
N ILE A 26 -23.80 7.57 0.06
CA ILE A 26 -24.40 8.90 -0.08
C ILE A 26 -25.61 9.11 0.83
N GLU A 27 -26.38 8.07 1.09
CA GLU A 27 -27.54 8.11 2.00
C GLU A 27 -27.10 8.43 3.43
N VAL A 28 -26.00 7.81 3.89
CA VAL A 28 -25.42 8.05 5.22
C VAL A 28 -24.80 9.43 5.29
N LEU A 29 -24.13 9.88 4.21
CA LEU A 29 -23.58 11.23 4.14
C LEU A 29 -24.64 12.32 4.26
N SER A 30 -25.84 12.10 3.74
CA SER A 30 -26.97 13.04 3.87
C SER A 30 -27.41 13.21 5.32
N VAL A 31 -27.48 12.12 6.09
CA VAL A 31 -27.79 12.17 7.53
C VAL A 31 -26.68 12.90 8.31
N VAL A 32 -25.42 12.56 8.01
CA VAL A 32 -24.26 13.22 8.63
C VAL A 32 -24.25 14.72 8.34
N ALA A 33 -24.62 15.12 7.11
CA ALA A 33 -24.70 16.52 6.74
C ALA A 33 -25.70 17.28 7.60
N GLN A 34 -26.89 16.72 7.85
CA GLN A 34 -27.89 17.32 8.73
C GLN A 34 -27.38 17.47 10.17
N GLN A 35 -26.75 16.43 10.70
CA GLN A 35 -26.18 16.45 12.05
C GLN A 35 -25.12 17.54 12.19
N LEU A 36 -24.16 17.61 11.24
CA LEU A 36 -23.11 18.65 11.23
C LEU A 36 -23.69 20.06 11.06
N LEU A 37 -24.75 20.22 10.25
CA LEU A 37 -25.39 21.51 10.04
C LEU A 37 -26.03 22.01 11.34
N VAL A 38 -26.69 21.16 12.12
CA VAL A 38 -27.27 21.53 13.42
C VAL A 38 -26.18 22.00 14.38
N LEU A 39 -25.09 21.24 14.51
CA LEU A 39 -23.96 21.62 15.38
C LEU A 39 -23.34 22.95 14.95
N ARG A 40 -23.04 23.09 13.65
CA ARG A 40 -22.47 24.33 13.08
C ARG A 40 -23.38 25.55 13.30
N THR A 41 -24.68 25.36 13.13
CA THR A 41 -25.66 26.46 13.32
C THR A 41 -25.71 26.89 14.78
N GLY A 42 -25.73 25.94 15.72
CA GLY A 42 -25.66 26.22 17.15
C GLY A 42 -24.38 26.98 17.54
N MET A 43 -23.22 26.54 17.02
CA MET A 43 -21.95 27.24 17.26
C MET A 43 -21.94 28.66 16.70
N LYS A 44 -22.44 28.87 15.47
CA LYS A 44 -22.54 30.21 14.86
C LYS A 44 -23.46 31.16 15.64
N GLN A 45 -24.49 30.62 16.28
CA GLN A 45 -25.44 31.40 17.09
C GLN A 45 -24.95 31.60 18.53
N GLY A 46 -23.78 31.08 18.89
CA GLY A 46 -23.23 31.16 20.24
C GLY A 46 -24.09 30.47 21.30
N ARG A 47 -24.84 29.42 20.93
CA ARG A 47 -25.72 28.71 21.87
C ARG A 47 -24.86 27.82 22.76
N GLU A 48 -25.07 27.85 24.06
CA GLU A 48 -24.42 26.93 25.02
C GLU A 48 -25.03 25.56 25.03
N ARG A 49 -26.30 25.41 24.63
CA ARG A 49 -27.06 24.18 24.58
C ARG A 49 -27.89 24.08 23.31
N ILE A 50 -28.03 22.88 22.78
CA ILE A 50 -28.83 22.57 21.58
C ILE A 50 -29.57 21.26 21.72
N ILE A 51 -30.70 21.15 21.02
CA ILE A 51 -31.38 19.86 20.85
C ILE A 51 -30.70 19.14 19.66
N PHE A 52 -30.05 18.03 19.95
CA PHE A 52 -29.38 17.19 18.97
C PHE A 52 -29.94 15.76 19.05
N GLU A 53 -30.50 15.27 17.95
CA GLU A 53 -31.19 13.95 17.90
C GLU A 53 -32.21 13.74 19.04
N GLY A 54 -33.00 14.78 19.36
CA GLY A 54 -34.01 14.72 20.43
C GLY A 54 -33.46 14.80 21.84
N ARG A 55 -32.16 15.05 22.02
CA ARG A 55 -31.50 15.22 23.32
C ARG A 55 -30.98 16.63 23.48
N ASP A 56 -31.17 17.19 24.66
CA ASP A 56 -30.54 18.44 25.02
C ASP A 56 -29.10 18.21 25.43
N ILE A 57 -28.15 18.76 24.66
CA ILE A 57 -26.72 18.59 24.91
C ILE A 57 -26.03 19.95 25.07
N GLN A 58 -24.98 19.97 25.85
CA GLN A 58 -24.06 21.12 25.95
C GLN A 58 -23.25 21.22 24.66
N LEU A 59 -23.05 22.44 24.15
CA LEU A 59 -22.31 22.71 22.95
C LEU A 59 -21.02 23.48 23.25
N LEU A 60 -19.92 22.77 23.30
CA LEU A 60 -18.59 23.34 23.41
C LEU A 60 -17.97 23.54 22.03
N SER A 61 -16.97 24.41 21.94
CA SER A 61 -16.21 24.60 20.71
C SER A 61 -15.47 23.33 20.34
N HIS A 62 -15.83 22.75 19.21
CA HIS A 62 -15.25 21.51 18.68
C HIS A 62 -14.93 21.66 17.20
N CYS A 63 -14.10 20.78 16.66
CA CYS A 63 -13.74 20.80 15.24
C CYS A 63 -13.82 19.40 14.63
N VAL A 64 -14.43 19.32 13.45
CA VAL A 64 -14.45 18.10 12.63
C VAL A 64 -13.63 18.36 11.37
N ILE A 65 -12.59 17.57 11.19
CA ILE A 65 -11.72 17.59 10.01
C ILE A 65 -12.05 16.34 9.20
N VAL A 66 -12.13 16.47 7.88
CA VAL A 66 -12.35 15.35 6.98
C VAL A 66 -11.23 15.30 5.95
N THR A 67 -10.78 14.09 5.61
CA THR A 67 -9.91 13.89 4.47
C THR A 67 -10.69 13.23 3.34
N MET A 68 -10.33 13.55 2.11
CA MET A 68 -10.87 12.88 0.94
C MET A 68 -9.90 12.92 -0.22
N ASN A 69 -9.90 11.87 -1.03
CA ASN A 69 -9.17 11.81 -2.28
C ASN A 69 -10.17 11.90 -3.45
N PRO A 70 -10.14 12.94 -4.26
CA PRO A 70 -10.98 13.03 -5.46
C PRO A 70 -10.51 12.04 -6.53
N GLY A 71 -11.43 11.59 -7.40
CA GLY A 71 -11.09 10.91 -8.65
C GLY A 71 -10.86 9.39 -8.58
N TYR A 72 -11.01 8.74 -7.43
CA TYR A 72 -10.91 7.27 -7.35
C TYR A 72 -12.26 6.58 -7.61
N ALA A 73 -12.23 5.43 -8.31
CA ALA A 73 -13.41 4.60 -8.52
C ALA A 73 -14.07 4.19 -7.20
N GLY A 74 -15.40 4.21 -7.12
CA GLY A 74 -16.15 3.86 -5.91
C GLY A 74 -16.21 4.94 -4.84
N ARG A 75 -15.77 6.17 -5.11
CA ARG A 75 -15.90 7.31 -4.19
C ARG A 75 -16.99 8.27 -4.68
N THR A 76 -17.85 8.69 -3.76
CA THR A 76 -18.94 9.62 -4.04
C THR A 76 -18.48 11.07 -3.91
N ALA A 77 -19.00 11.93 -4.76
CA ALA A 77 -18.86 13.36 -4.53
C ALA A 77 -19.66 13.75 -3.28
N LEU A 78 -19.10 14.65 -2.47
CA LEU A 78 -19.83 15.15 -1.29
C LEU A 78 -21.08 15.93 -1.74
N PRO A 79 -22.23 15.70 -1.10
CA PRO A 79 -23.43 16.53 -1.30
C PRO A 79 -23.14 18.01 -1.03
N ASP A 80 -23.81 18.91 -1.75
CA ASP A 80 -23.53 20.34 -1.65
C ASP A 80 -23.83 20.92 -0.27
N ASN A 81 -24.87 20.41 0.41
CA ASN A 81 -25.19 20.77 1.79
C ASN A 81 -24.05 20.42 2.77
N LEU A 82 -23.31 19.34 2.47
CA LEU A 82 -22.17 18.94 3.28
C LEU A 82 -20.91 19.76 2.96
N LYS A 83 -20.66 20.08 1.67
CA LYS A 83 -19.55 20.96 1.27
C LYS A 83 -19.60 22.32 1.96
N ILE A 84 -20.79 22.88 2.15
CA ILE A 84 -20.97 24.17 2.84
C ILE A 84 -20.51 24.09 4.31
N CYS A 85 -20.54 22.91 4.93
CA CYS A 85 -20.11 22.73 6.32
C CYS A 85 -18.59 22.81 6.51
N PHE A 86 -17.83 22.53 5.47
CA PHE A 86 -16.38 22.47 5.53
C PHE A 86 -15.71 23.60 4.74
N ARG A 87 -14.48 23.95 5.17
CA ARG A 87 -13.60 24.83 4.41
C ARG A 87 -12.63 23.94 3.61
N PRO A 88 -12.65 23.98 2.27
CA PRO A 88 -11.76 23.18 1.47
C PRO A 88 -10.32 23.70 1.56
N ILE A 89 -9.37 22.77 1.69
CA ILE A 89 -7.93 23.02 1.62
C ILE A 89 -7.39 22.06 0.57
N ALA A 90 -6.81 22.60 -0.50
CA ALA A 90 -6.21 21.80 -1.55
C ALA A 90 -4.81 21.32 -1.11
N MET A 91 -4.58 20.02 -1.21
CA MET A 91 -3.27 19.41 -0.98
C MET A 91 -2.65 19.08 -2.34
N MET A 92 -1.45 19.59 -2.59
CA MET A 92 -0.73 19.33 -3.84
C MET A 92 -0.08 17.96 -3.82
N VAL A 93 0.04 17.33 -5.00
CA VAL A 93 0.82 16.10 -5.16
C VAL A 93 2.29 16.42 -4.89
N PRO A 94 2.94 15.71 -3.97
CA PRO A 94 4.33 15.96 -3.63
C PRO A 94 5.28 15.59 -4.78
N ASN A 95 6.46 16.20 -4.80
CA ASN A 95 7.51 15.83 -5.74
C ASN A 95 8.17 14.50 -5.32
N TYR A 96 7.79 13.42 -5.99
CA TYR A 96 8.28 12.07 -5.69
C TYR A 96 9.80 11.94 -5.87
N ALA A 97 10.39 12.62 -6.87
CA ALA A 97 11.83 12.56 -7.09
C ALA A 97 12.61 13.18 -5.93
N LEU A 98 12.17 14.32 -5.40
CA LEU A 98 12.81 14.98 -4.27
C LEU A 98 12.70 14.13 -2.98
N ILE A 99 11.52 13.56 -2.72
CA ILE A 99 11.31 12.69 -1.54
C ILE A 99 12.17 11.43 -1.67
N ALA A 100 12.21 10.81 -2.85
CA ALA A 100 13.03 9.63 -3.11
C ALA A 100 14.52 9.92 -2.93
N GLU A 101 15.01 11.08 -3.41
CA GLU A 101 16.39 11.51 -3.25
C GLU A 101 16.77 11.60 -1.76
N ILE A 102 15.94 12.27 -0.94
CA ILE A 102 16.19 12.42 0.50
C ILE A 102 16.20 11.05 1.21
N VAL A 103 15.23 10.18 0.89
CA VAL A 103 15.16 8.86 1.49
C VAL A 103 16.32 7.97 1.09
N LEU A 104 16.75 7.99 -0.19
CA LEU A 104 17.92 7.24 -0.65
C LEU A 104 19.20 7.70 0.04
N TYR A 105 19.40 9.01 0.19
CA TYR A 105 20.54 9.53 0.97
C TYR A 105 20.49 9.04 2.42
N ALA A 106 19.33 9.09 3.04
CA ALA A 106 19.15 8.57 4.41
C ALA A 106 19.44 7.07 4.53
N GLN A 107 19.26 6.30 3.43
CA GLN A 107 19.59 4.88 3.36
C GLN A 107 21.07 4.61 2.96
N GLY A 108 21.86 5.65 2.74
CA GLY A 108 23.29 5.56 2.46
C GLY A 108 23.63 5.38 0.97
N PHE A 109 22.74 5.73 0.03
CA PHE A 109 23.05 5.75 -1.40
C PHE A 109 23.86 6.99 -1.78
N GLU A 110 24.93 6.81 -2.56
CA GLU A 110 25.78 7.90 -3.01
C GLU A 110 25.19 8.61 -4.23
N ASP A 111 24.71 7.86 -5.25
CA ASP A 111 24.06 8.42 -6.45
C ASP A 111 22.54 8.58 -6.29
N ALA A 112 22.11 8.96 -5.08
CA ALA A 112 20.67 9.06 -4.74
C ALA A 112 19.88 9.96 -5.70
N ARG A 113 20.48 11.06 -6.20
CA ARG A 113 19.81 12.03 -7.08
C ARG A 113 19.42 11.45 -8.43
N ASN A 114 20.33 10.74 -9.07
CA ASN A 114 20.09 10.12 -10.38
C ASN A 114 19.12 8.95 -10.26
N LEU A 115 19.33 8.09 -9.24
CA LEU A 115 18.48 6.95 -8.95
C LEU A 115 17.04 7.37 -8.61
N ALA A 116 16.85 8.44 -7.82
CA ALA A 116 15.54 8.98 -7.49
C ALA A 116 14.78 9.46 -8.74
N ARG A 117 15.47 10.13 -9.68
CA ARG A 117 14.87 10.58 -10.94
C ARG A 117 14.45 9.40 -11.83
N LYS A 118 15.33 8.40 -11.98
CA LYS A 118 15.03 7.18 -12.74
C LYS A 118 13.81 6.45 -12.14
N MET A 119 13.79 6.32 -10.82
CA MET A 119 12.67 5.69 -10.11
C MET A 119 11.36 6.46 -10.29
N ALA A 120 11.34 7.78 -10.09
CA ALA A 120 10.17 8.60 -10.28
C ALA A 120 9.63 8.49 -11.71
N LYS A 121 10.53 8.51 -12.72
CA LYS A 121 10.17 8.33 -14.12
C LYS A 121 9.58 6.94 -14.40
N LEU A 122 10.13 5.89 -13.77
CA LEU A 122 9.56 4.53 -13.85
C LEU A 122 8.10 4.49 -13.41
N TYR A 123 7.79 5.07 -12.23
CA TYR A 123 6.43 5.06 -11.70
C TYR A 123 5.46 5.89 -12.55
N ILE A 124 5.91 7.01 -13.12
CA ILE A 124 5.10 7.80 -14.08
C ILE A 124 4.81 6.95 -15.32
N LEU A 125 5.83 6.40 -15.97
CA LEU A 125 5.66 5.56 -17.17
C LEU A 125 4.80 4.32 -16.88
N ALA A 126 5.00 3.67 -15.74
CA ALA A 126 4.19 2.54 -15.33
C ALA A 126 2.72 2.93 -15.15
N SER A 127 2.43 4.09 -14.56
CA SER A 127 1.05 4.58 -14.39
C SER A 127 0.36 4.97 -15.69
N GLU A 128 1.14 5.33 -16.73
CA GLU A 128 0.62 5.74 -18.04
C GLU A 128 0.47 4.57 -19.02
N GLN A 129 1.39 3.60 -18.96
CA GLN A 129 1.51 2.55 -19.97
C GLN A 129 0.92 1.20 -19.55
N LEU A 130 0.93 0.89 -18.25
CA LEU A 130 0.37 -0.36 -17.75
C LEU A 130 -1.16 -0.28 -17.64
N SER A 131 -1.82 -1.44 -17.56
CA SER A 131 -3.27 -1.50 -17.39
C SER A 131 -3.72 -0.79 -16.10
N GLN A 132 -4.89 -0.12 -16.18
CA GLN A 132 -5.47 0.61 -15.04
C GLN A 132 -6.23 -0.37 -14.12
N GLN A 133 -5.49 -1.09 -13.29
CA GLN A 133 -6.08 -2.03 -12.34
C GLN A 133 -6.31 -1.37 -10.96
N PRO A 134 -7.44 -1.66 -10.28
CA PRO A 134 -7.74 -1.06 -8.97
C PRO A 134 -6.72 -1.36 -7.87
N HIS A 135 -5.96 -2.45 -8.02
CA HIS A 135 -4.95 -2.89 -7.06
C HIS A 135 -3.54 -2.41 -7.39
N TYR A 136 -3.34 -1.73 -8.52
CA TYR A 136 -2.04 -1.12 -8.84
C TYR A 136 -1.89 0.17 -8.04
N ASP A 137 -0.81 0.27 -7.30
CA ASP A 137 -0.50 1.44 -6.48
C ASP A 137 0.87 2.00 -6.89
N TYR A 138 0.83 3.16 -7.51
CA TYR A 138 2.00 3.96 -7.90
C TYR A 138 2.16 5.19 -6.99
N GLY A 139 1.43 5.24 -5.88
CA GLY A 139 1.46 6.35 -4.94
C GLY A 139 2.72 6.41 -4.09
N LEU A 140 2.86 7.52 -3.35
CA LEU A 140 4.03 7.78 -2.51
C LEU A 140 4.30 6.66 -1.48
N ARG A 141 3.25 6.02 -0.95
CA ARG A 141 3.40 4.89 -0.01
C ARG A 141 4.14 3.71 -0.63
N SER A 142 3.84 3.41 -1.90
CA SER A 142 4.52 2.34 -2.64
C SER A 142 5.98 2.70 -2.90
N VAL A 143 6.24 3.95 -3.31
CA VAL A 143 7.58 4.49 -3.52
C VAL A 143 8.43 4.37 -2.25
N ILE A 144 7.94 4.88 -1.12
CA ILE A 144 8.66 4.83 0.17
C ILE A 144 8.93 3.37 0.59
N SER A 145 7.98 2.46 0.41
CA SER A 145 8.18 1.05 0.74
C SER A 145 9.32 0.42 -0.05
N VAL A 146 9.41 0.72 -1.35
CA VAL A 146 10.50 0.24 -2.21
C VAL A 146 11.85 0.84 -1.79
N LEU A 147 11.86 2.12 -1.43
CA LEU A 147 13.09 2.79 -0.97
C LEU A 147 13.62 2.20 0.34
N ILE A 148 12.73 1.90 1.30
CA ILE A 148 13.09 1.25 2.56
C ILE A 148 13.63 -0.15 2.28
N MET A 149 13.01 -0.91 1.38
CA MET A 149 13.47 -2.23 0.96
C MET A 149 14.85 -2.15 0.28
N ALA A 150 15.05 -1.18 -0.63
CA ALA A 150 16.35 -0.95 -1.26
C ALA A 150 17.44 -0.65 -0.22
N GLY A 151 17.14 0.18 0.79
CA GLY A 151 18.05 0.44 1.91
C GLY A 151 18.37 -0.82 2.72
N GLY A 152 17.38 -1.69 2.96
CA GLY A 152 17.59 -3.00 3.58
C GLY A 152 18.53 -3.87 2.75
N ASN A 153 18.25 -4.00 1.47
CA ASN A 153 19.06 -4.79 0.54
C ASN A 153 20.51 -4.27 0.43
N LYS A 154 20.70 -2.94 0.46
CA LYS A 154 22.04 -2.35 0.46
C LYS A 154 22.84 -2.71 1.71
N ARG A 155 22.19 -2.68 2.88
CA ARG A 155 22.85 -3.08 4.14
C ARG A 155 23.20 -4.56 4.18
N THR A 156 22.39 -5.42 3.59
CA THR A 156 22.64 -6.87 3.52
C THR A 156 23.73 -7.20 2.50
N ASN A 157 23.82 -6.46 1.39
CA ASN A 157 24.76 -6.69 0.31
C ASN A 157 25.50 -5.38 -0.04
N PRO A 158 26.46 -4.94 0.78
CA PRO A 158 27.15 -3.65 0.59
C PRO A 158 27.98 -3.58 -0.68
N ASP A 159 28.45 -4.72 -1.19
CA ASP A 159 29.30 -4.83 -2.37
C ASP A 159 28.53 -4.75 -3.70
N MET A 160 27.20 -4.83 -3.65
CA MET A 160 26.37 -4.72 -4.86
C MET A 160 26.25 -3.27 -5.32
N SER A 161 26.26 -3.07 -6.65
CA SER A 161 26.01 -1.75 -7.26
C SER A 161 24.65 -1.20 -6.81
N GLU A 162 24.60 0.09 -6.54
CA GLU A 162 23.37 0.78 -6.08
C GLU A 162 22.23 0.68 -7.09
N GLU A 163 22.54 0.71 -8.38
CA GLU A 163 21.55 0.51 -9.43
C GLU A 163 20.92 -0.88 -9.35
N ILE A 164 21.72 -1.94 -9.21
CA ILE A 164 21.25 -3.32 -9.09
C ILE A 164 20.33 -3.48 -7.85
N VAL A 165 20.76 -2.94 -6.71
CA VAL A 165 19.99 -2.99 -5.46
C VAL A 165 18.63 -2.32 -5.62
N LEU A 166 18.59 -1.13 -6.26
CA LEU A 166 17.35 -0.41 -6.48
C LEU A 166 16.43 -1.11 -7.48
N ILE A 167 16.98 -1.60 -8.62
CA ILE A 167 16.20 -2.33 -9.62
C ILE A 167 15.60 -3.59 -9.01
N LYS A 168 16.38 -4.35 -8.23
CA LYS A 168 15.91 -5.52 -7.50
C LYS A 168 14.73 -5.16 -6.59
N ALA A 169 14.88 -4.13 -5.76
CA ALA A 169 13.81 -3.68 -4.87
C ALA A 169 12.54 -3.26 -5.64
N MET A 170 12.67 -2.54 -6.76
CA MET A 170 11.55 -2.17 -7.61
C MET A 170 10.88 -3.38 -8.26
N ARG A 171 11.67 -4.32 -8.76
CA ARG A 171 11.19 -5.56 -9.36
C ARG A 171 10.41 -6.41 -8.35
N ASP A 172 11.02 -6.72 -7.23
CA ASP A 172 10.48 -7.65 -6.24
C ASP A 172 9.22 -7.09 -5.52
N SER A 173 9.15 -5.77 -5.37
CA SER A 173 7.94 -5.13 -4.81
C SER A 173 6.77 -5.00 -5.79
N ASN A 174 7.02 -4.91 -7.10
CA ASN A 174 5.97 -4.58 -8.07
C ASN A 174 5.54 -5.78 -8.92
N LEU A 175 6.46 -6.65 -9.38
CA LEU A 175 6.10 -7.81 -10.22
C LEU A 175 5.00 -8.71 -9.62
N PRO A 176 4.98 -8.98 -8.30
CA PRO A 176 3.93 -9.83 -7.74
C PRO A 176 2.52 -9.25 -7.85
N LYS A 177 2.39 -7.92 -8.02
CA LYS A 177 1.13 -7.20 -8.12
C LYS A 177 0.58 -7.16 -9.54
N PHE A 178 1.46 -7.28 -10.56
CA PHE A 178 1.10 -7.08 -11.95
C PHE A 178 0.43 -8.32 -12.55
N LEU A 179 -0.46 -8.06 -13.49
CA LEU A 179 -1.03 -9.09 -14.36
C LEU A 179 0.05 -9.61 -15.31
N ALA A 180 -0.14 -10.84 -15.81
CA ALA A 180 0.83 -11.50 -16.68
C ALA A 180 1.17 -10.67 -17.93
N ASP A 181 0.18 -9.97 -18.49
CA ASP A 181 0.33 -9.16 -19.70
C ASP A 181 1.13 -7.87 -19.46
N ASP A 182 1.08 -7.32 -18.25
CA ASP A 182 1.82 -6.10 -17.88
C ASP A 182 3.28 -6.36 -17.49
N VAL A 183 3.61 -7.58 -17.07
CA VAL A 183 4.97 -7.95 -16.65
C VAL A 183 6.04 -7.72 -17.71
N PRO A 184 5.84 -8.12 -19.00
CA PRO A 184 6.82 -7.87 -20.04
C PRO A 184 7.06 -6.37 -20.26
N LEU A 185 5.98 -5.58 -20.26
CA LEU A 185 6.05 -4.13 -20.45
C LEU A 185 6.79 -3.43 -19.33
N PHE A 186 6.51 -3.80 -18.08
CA PHE A 186 7.23 -3.25 -16.93
C PHE A 186 8.74 -3.59 -16.96
N ARG A 187 9.08 -4.80 -17.39
CA ARG A 187 10.49 -5.20 -17.57
C ARG A 187 11.16 -4.38 -18.67
N ALA A 188 10.48 -4.12 -19.78
CA ALA A 188 11.00 -3.28 -20.86
C ALA A 188 11.30 -1.85 -20.35
N ILE A 189 10.38 -1.23 -19.61
CA ILE A 189 10.58 0.09 -19.00
C ILE A 189 11.80 0.09 -18.07
N LEU A 190 12.00 -0.98 -17.28
CA LEU A 190 13.18 -1.10 -16.41
C LEU A 190 14.47 -1.13 -17.21
N VAL A 191 14.54 -1.94 -18.27
CA VAL A 191 15.74 -2.05 -19.14
C VAL A 191 16.03 -0.71 -19.82
N ASP A 192 15.03 0.01 -20.29
CA ASP A 192 15.19 1.31 -20.93
C ASP A 192 15.74 2.39 -19.97
N LEU A 193 15.32 2.35 -18.72
CA LEU A 193 15.79 3.32 -17.71
C LEU A 193 17.15 2.98 -17.12
N PHE A 194 17.53 1.70 -17.14
CA PHE A 194 18.80 1.20 -16.61
C PHE A 194 19.54 0.35 -17.67
N PRO A 195 20.00 0.97 -18.76
CA PRO A 195 20.64 0.24 -19.84
C PRO A 195 21.95 -0.40 -19.39
N GLY A 196 22.16 -1.65 -19.79
CA GLY A 196 23.39 -2.40 -19.50
C GLY A 196 23.51 -2.93 -18.07
N VAL A 197 22.48 -2.80 -17.25
CA VAL A 197 22.45 -3.36 -15.89
C VAL A 197 21.78 -4.73 -15.93
N ASP A 198 22.56 -5.79 -15.75
CA ASP A 198 22.02 -7.14 -15.58
C ASP A 198 21.74 -7.40 -14.09
N VAL A 199 20.51 -7.71 -13.77
CA VAL A 199 20.09 -7.97 -12.39
C VAL A 199 20.10 -9.47 -12.13
N PRO A 200 21.00 -9.98 -11.27
CA PRO A 200 21.05 -11.38 -10.96
C PRO A 200 19.73 -11.87 -10.36
N MET A 201 19.35 -13.08 -10.74
CA MET A 201 18.25 -13.75 -10.06
C MET A 201 18.70 -14.16 -8.65
N ASP A 202 17.77 -14.04 -7.69
CA ASP A 202 18.04 -14.52 -6.34
C ASP A 202 18.19 -16.03 -6.33
N ASP A 203 19.23 -16.49 -5.66
CA ASP A 203 19.36 -17.91 -5.37
C ASP A 203 18.54 -18.25 -4.12
N TYR A 204 17.41 -18.89 -4.35
CA TYR A 204 16.55 -19.38 -3.28
C TYR A 204 16.98 -20.78 -2.77
N GLY A 205 18.06 -21.34 -3.27
CA GLY A 205 18.76 -22.54 -2.80
C GLY A 205 17.92 -23.55 -2.02
N ALA A 206 18.08 -23.53 -0.70
CA ALA A 206 17.36 -24.44 0.19
C ALA A 206 15.84 -24.27 0.16
N LEU A 207 15.34 -23.03 0.02
CA LEU A 207 13.90 -22.76 -0.06
C LEU A 207 13.28 -23.38 -1.31
N LEU A 208 13.95 -23.28 -2.45
CA LEU A 208 13.48 -23.87 -3.71
C LEU A 208 13.38 -25.40 -3.62
N VAL A 209 14.36 -26.03 -2.99
CA VAL A 209 14.36 -27.47 -2.74
C VAL A 209 13.20 -27.85 -1.82
N ALA A 210 13.04 -27.14 -0.70
CA ALA A 210 11.95 -27.38 0.25
C ALA A 210 10.56 -27.21 -0.38
N ILE A 211 10.38 -26.20 -1.25
CA ILE A 211 9.12 -26.00 -2.00
C ILE A 211 8.84 -27.18 -2.94
N LYS A 212 9.84 -27.62 -3.71
CA LYS A 212 9.69 -28.74 -4.64
C LYS A 212 9.35 -30.05 -3.93
N ASP A 213 9.99 -30.31 -2.82
CA ASP A 213 9.74 -31.49 -2.00
C ASP A 213 8.37 -31.45 -1.33
N GLU A 214 7.93 -30.27 -0.88
CA GLU A 214 6.60 -30.10 -0.30
C GLU A 214 5.50 -30.28 -1.34
N LEU A 215 5.72 -29.83 -2.58
CA LEU A 215 4.81 -30.09 -3.70
C LEU A 215 4.68 -31.59 -3.96
N LEU A 216 5.81 -32.30 -4.03
CA LEU A 216 5.81 -33.78 -4.22
C LEU A 216 5.11 -34.50 -3.07
N SER A 217 5.35 -34.11 -1.82
CA SER A 217 4.73 -34.74 -0.65
C SER A 217 3.21 -34.64 -0.66
N ARG A 218 2.69 -33.61 -1.35
CA ARG A 218 1.25 -33.38 -1.53
C ARG A 218 0.68 -33.99 -2.82
N GLY A 219 1.48 -34.71 -3.57
CA GLY A 219 1.08 -35.29 -4.86
C GLY A 219 0.88 -34.26 -5.97
N LEU A 220 1.51 -33.10 -5.85
CA LEU A 220 1.47 -32.02 -6.85
C LEU A 220 2.72 -32.07 -7.73
N GLN A 221 2.59 -31.54 -8.96
CA GLN A 221 3.74 -31.39 -9.85
C GLN A 221 4.71 -30.35 -9.29
N ASN A 222 6.01 -30.68 -9.31
CA ASN A 222 7.08 -29.82 -8.80
C ASN A 222 7.93 -29.14 -9.89
N ASN A 223 7.51 -29.24 -11.15
CA ASN A 223 8.22 -28.69 -12.31
C ASN A 223 7.45 -27.56 -13.02
N ILE A 224 6.41 -27.04 -12.42
CA ILE A 224 5.64 -25.91 -12.96
C ILE A 224 6.26 -24.60 -12.48
N ASP A 225 7.13 -24.01 -13.30
CA ASP A 225 7.87 -22.79 -12.96
C ASP A 225 6.96 -21.63 -12.54
N ALA A 226 5.81 -21.47 -13.20
CA ALA A 226 4.84 -20.43 -12.85
C ALA A 226 4.26 -20.61 -11.44
N GLN A 227 4.01 -21.85 -10.99
CA GLN A 227 3.51 -22.13 -9.64
C GLN A 227 4.59 -21.87 -8.60
N ILE A 228 5.80 -22.35 -8.86
CA ILE A 228 6.95 -22.15 -7.98
C ILE A 228 7.25 -20.66 -7.85
N ALA A 229 7.26 -19.92 -8.94
CA ALA A 229 7.46 -18.47 -8.95
C ALA A 229 6.41 -17.72 -8.09
N LYS A 230 5.13 -18.14 -8.12
CA LYS A 230 4.10 -17.55 -7.26
C LYS A 230 4.29 -17.86 -5.78
N ILE A 231 4.79 -19.03 -5.43
CA ILE A 231 5.11 -19.38 -4.03
C ILE A 231 6.29 -18.54 -3.54
N ILE A 232 7.33 -18.37 -4.36
CA ILE A 232 8.47 -17.52 -4.05
C ILE A 232 8.04 -16.06 -3.91
N GLN A 233 7.26 -15.54 -4.85
CA GLN A 233 6.71 -14.18 -4.77
C GLN A 233 5.89 -13.96 -3.48
N LEU A 234 5.12 -14.96 -3.06
CA LEU A 234 4.37 -14.90 -1.81
C LEU A 234 5.32 -14.84 -0.60
N HIS A 235 6.37 -15.67 -0.59
CA HIS A 235 7.42 -15.65 0.43
C HIS A 235 8.06 -14.27 0.54
N ASP A 236 8.49 -13.67 -0.57
CA ASP A 236 9.14 -12.36 -0.60
C ASP A 236 8.20 -11.25 -0.10
N MET A 237 6.92 -11.30 -0.52
CA MET A 237 5.93 -10.32 -0.08
C MET A 237 5.65 -10.40 1.42
N VAL A 238 5.62 -11.59 2.02
CA VAL A 238 5.46 -11.76 3.48
C VAL A 238 6.65 -11.18 4.25
N ARG A 239 7.86 -11.26 3.70
CA ARG A 239 9.06 -10.64 4.29
C ARG A 239 9.03 -9.11 4.25
N ILE A 240 8.40 -8.53 3.23
CA ILE A 240 8.38 -7.08 3.00
C ILE A 240 7.19 -6.40 3.68
N ARG A 241 6.04 -7.09 3.78
CA ARG A 241 4.77 -6.52 4.21
C ARG A 241 4.23 -7.24 5.43
N PHE A 242 3.71 -6.48 6.37
CA PHE A 242 3.04 -7.03 7.55
C PHE A 242 1.83 -7.91 7.20
N GLY A 243 1.12 -7.57 6.14
CA GLY A 243 -0.05 -8.32 5.68
C GLY A 243 -0.07 -8.46 4.16
N VAL A 244 -0.47 -9.64 3.67
CA VAL A 244 -0.58 -9.95 2.24
C VAL A 244 -1.97 -10.46 1.92
N THR A 245 -2.57 -9.95 0.86
CA THR A 245 -3.85 -10.44 0.33
C THR A 245 -3.61 -11.17 -0.98
N ILE A 246 -3.96 -12.47 -1.01
CA ILE A 246 -3.85 -13.30 -2.20
C ILE A 246 -5.18 -13.26 -2.94
N CYS A 247 -5.22 -12.59 -4.09
CA CYS A 247 -6.41 -12.46 -4.92
C CYS A 247 -6.29 -13.30 -6.20
N GLY A 248 -7.41 -13.81 -6.69
CA GLY A 248 -7.47 -14.58 -7.94
C GLY A 248 -8.75 -15.40 -8.04
N PRO A 249 -9.03 -15.99 -9.22
CA PRO A 249 -10.23 -16.81 -9.47
C PRO A 249 -10.27 -18.04 -8.57
N ALA A 250 -11.44 -18.62 -8.41
CA ALA A 250 -11.60 -19.92 -7.74
C ALA A 250 -10.70 -20.96 -8.44
N CYS A 251 -10.17 -21.91 -7.67
CA CYS A 251 -9.22 -22.93 -8.15
C CYS A 251 -7.90 -22.42 -8.72
N GLY A 252 -7.58 -21.13 -8.59
CA GLY A 252 -6.32 -20.53 -9.05
C GLY A 252 -5.08 -20.85 -8.19
N GLY A 253 -5.12 -21.86 -7.34
CA GLY A 253 -3.96 -22.31 -6.55
C GLY A 253 -3.59 -21.46 -5.33
N LYS A 254 -4.43 -20.49 -4.92
CA LYS A 254 -4.15 -19.58 -3.80
C LYS A 254 -3.85 -20.30 -2.49
N SER A 255 -4.75 -21.20 -2.09
CA SER A 255 -4.58 -22.00 -0.86
C SER A 255 -3.41 -22.98 -0.97
N THR A 256 -3.15 -23.52 -2.16
CA THR A 256 -2.01 -24.38 -2.43
C THR A 256 -0.70 -23.61 -2.25
N ALA A 257 -0.57 -22.42 -2.84
CA ALA A 257 0.63 -21.59 -2.72
C ALA A 257 0.94 -21.28 -1.25
N TYR A 258 -0.06 -20.82 -0.49
CA TYR A 258 0.08 -20.54 0.93
C TYR A 258 0.46 -21.79 1.73
N SER A 259 -0.24 -22.91 1.53
CA SER A 259 0.00 -24.14 2.29
C SER A 259 1.37 -24.76 2.00
N VAL A 260 1.82 -24.72 0.73
CA VAL A 260 3.15 -25.21 0.34
C VAL A 260 4.25 -24.30 0.92
N MET A 261 4.07 -22.99 0.90
CA MET A 261 5.01 -22.06 1.52
C MET A 261 5.16 -22.35 3.02
N CYS A 262 4.05 -22.50 3.75
CA CYS A 262 4.08 -22.82 5.18
C CYS A 262 4.73 -24.18 5.46
N GLY A 263 4.47 -25.19 4.61
CA GLY A 263 5.11 -26.51 4.70
C GLY A 263 6.62 -26.45 4.49
N ALA A 264 7.06 -25.71 3.46
CA ALA A 264 8.48 -25.50 3.16
C ALA A 264 9.21 -24.77 4.31
N HIS A 265 8.62 -23.72 4.87
CA HIS A 265 9.17 -23.02 6.04
C HIS A 265 9.27 -23.95 7.27
N SER A 266 8.23 -24.73 7.53
CA SER A 266 8.23 -25.69 8.65
C SER A 266 9.29 -26.76 8.48
N ARG A 267 9.60 -27.15 7.25
CA ARG A 267 10.66 -28.11 6.93
C ARG A 267 12.03 -27.49 7.15
N LEU A 268 12.30 -26.31 6.60
CA LEU A 268 13.56 -25.58 6.80
C LEU A 268 13.86 -25.34 8.27
N ARG A 269 12.82 -25.03 9.07
CA ARG A 269 12.95 -24.91 10.52
C ARG A 269 13.39 -26.21 11.19
N ARG A 270 12.82 -27.34 10.80
CA ARG A 270 13.20 -28.67 11.35
C ARG A 270 14.62 -29.09 10.93
N GLU A 271 15.04 -28.68 9.75
CA GLU A 271 16.38 -28.95 9.21
C GLU A 271 17.45 -28.00 9.81
N GLY A 272 17.06 -27.07 10.69
CA GLY A 272 17.97 -26.20 11.43
C GLY A 272 18.55 -25.07 10.59
N SER A 273 17.77 -24.49 9.66
CA SER A 273 18.21 -23.34 8.86
C SER A 273 18.68 -22.20 9.76
N GLU A 274 19.81 -21.59 9.43
CA GLU A 274 20.37 -20.43 10.14
C GLU A 274 19.65 -19.12 9.84
N ASP A 275 18.80 -19.07 8.80
CA ASP A 275 18.04 -17.87 8.45
C ASP A 275 17.01 -17.57 9.56
N PRO A 276 17.07 -16.38 10.19
CA PRO A 276 16.15 -15.96 11.26
C PRO A 276 14.67 -16.04 10.89
N TRP A 277 14.36 -16.03 9.59
CA TRP A 277 12.99 -16.15 9.07
C TRP A 277 12.38 -17.54 9.27
N TYR A 278 13.20 -18.56 9.43
CA TYR A 278 12.75 -19.95 9.65
C TYR A 278 12.91 -20.41 11.09
N GLN A 279 13.47 -19.56 11.97
CA GLN A 279 13.55 -19.80 13.41
C GLN A 279 12.24 -19.39 14.11
#